data_91688b437f28b458cd4eb5d68a6a8a91
#
_entry.id   91688b437f28b458cd4eb5d68a6a8a91
#
_cell.length_a   1.000
_cell.length_b   1.000
_cell.length_c   1.000
_cell.angle_alpha   90.00
_cell.angle_beta   90.00
_cell.angle_gamma   90.00
#
_symmetry.space_group_name_H-M   'P 1'
#
loop_
_entity.id
_entity.type
_entity.pdbx_description
1 polymer ?
#
loop_
_entity_poly.entity_id
_entity_poly.type
_entity_poly.pdbx_seq_one_letter_code
_entity_poly.pdbx_strand_id
1 'polypeptide(L)'
;VVPSAWAANYYGNDGVTKVPTGANVTLNSGNYDAVYGGYDDTEVSPPEVFKNNVTITGTAATNIVCGAYSFYGNVRENTVTISGNTLGNVVCGGGTGAADAIKNHVIIKANSVVNANVAGGVAVKNSEGNTVMIIKSSAANVYGGNGGTSSKGNSVEISEGTISNSVYGGYADNDNNSSAEKNNVTISAGSKVSGSIYGGCAIQNANENKVSFSNVAE
;
A
#
# COMPACT_ATOMS: atom_id res chain seq x y z
N VAL A 1 29.56 -15.96 7.91
CA VAL A 1 28.16 -15.70 8.27
C VAL A 1 27.32 -16.21 7.11
N VAL A 2 26.61 -17.31 7.30
CA VAL A 2 25.66 -17.81 6.31
C VAL A 2 24.50 -16.81 6.30
N PRO A 3 24.08 -16.24 5.16
CA PRO A 3 22.89 -15.42 5.11
C PRO A 3 21.75 -16.30 5.67
N SER A 4 21.05 -15.80 6.66
CA SER A 4 19.83 -16.48 7.14
C SER A 4 18.91 -16.59 5.92
N ALA A 5 18.59 -17.82 5.51
CA ALA A 5 17.58 -18.04 4.51
C ALA A 5 16.31 -17.29 4.97
N TRP A 6 15.67 -16.56 4.05
CA TRP A 6 14.39 -15.94 4.33
C TRP A 6 13.45 -17.02 4.84
N ALA A 7 12.78 -16.74 5.94
CA ALA A 7 11.77 -17.64 6.44
C ALA A 7 10.59 -17.66 5.46
N ALA A 8 9.77 -18.68 5.54
CA ALA A 8 8.56 -18.80 4.72
C ALA A 8 7.63 -17.58 4.89
N ASN A 9 6.65 -17.44 3.99
CA ASN A 9 5.61 -16.43 4.11
C ASN A 9 4.83 -16.59 5.43
N TYR A 10 4.43 -15.47 5.99
CA TYR A 10 3.58 -15.40 7.17
C TYR A 10 2.13 -15.12 6.75
N TYR A 11 1.19 -15.97 7.16
CA TYR A 11 -0.23 -15.84 6.84
C TYR A 11 -1.08 -15.77 8.10
N GLY A 12 -2.09 -14.89 8.09
CA GLY A 12 -3.10 -14.83 9.15
C GLY A 12 -2.52 -14.62 10.55
N ASN A 13 -3.23 -15.09 11.54
CA ASN A 13 -2.88 -14.86 12.95
C ASN A 13 -1.76 -15.78 13.48
N ASP A 14 -1.58 -16.94 12.88
CA ASP A 14 -0.66 -17.99 13.34
C ASP A 14 0.59 -18.16 12.46
N GLY A 15 0.68 -17.39 11.39
CA GLY A 15 1.78 -17.45 10.43
C GLY A 15 1.64 -18.52 9.35
N VAL A 16 0.65 -19.36 9.40
CA VAL A 16 0.49 -20.52 8.51
C VAL A 16 -0.88 -20.57 7.82
N THR A 17 -1.93 -20.24 8.54
CA THR A 17 -3.30 -20.39 8.06
C THR A 17 -3.69 -19.21 7.16
N LYS A 18 -4.01 -19.50 5.90
CA LYS A 18 -4.57 -18.53 4.96
C LYS A 18 -6.02 -18.27 5.34
N VAL A 19 -6.33 -17.03 5.68
CA VAL A 19 -7.69 -16.60 6.06
C VAL A 19 -8.13 -15.42 5.19
N PRO A 20 -9.37 -15.40 4.71
CA PRO A 20 -9.85 -14.27 3.91
C PRO A 20 -10.20 -13.05 4.77
N THR A 21 -10.52 -13.22 6.05
CA THR A 21 -10.99 -12.10 6.88
C THR A 21 -10.63 -12.26 8.36
N GLY A 22 -10.56 -11.14 9.07
CA GLY A 22 -10.44 -11.09 10.53
C GLY A 22 -9.04 -11.35 11.09
N ALA A 23 -8.00 -11.37 10.25
CA ALA A 23 -6.64 -11.49 10.75
C ALA A 23 -6.18 -10.20 11.44
N ASN A 24 -5.50 -10.36 12.59
CA ASN A 24 -4.82 -9.29 13.33
C ASN A 24 -3.38 -9.71 13.58
N VAL A 25 -2.52 -9.44 12.63
CA VAL A 25 -1.10 -9.80 12.66
C VAL A 25 -0.30 -8.68 13.31
N THR A 26 0.50 -9.01 14.34
CA THR A 26 1.47 -8.07 14.91
C THR A 26 2.83 -8.76 15.02
N LEU A 27 3.82 -8.22 14.31
CA LEU A 27 5.18 -8.76 14.28
C LEU A 27 6.15 -7.69 14.76
N ASN A 28 6.98 -8.04 15.75
CA ASN A 28 8.02 -7.17 16.29
C ASN A 28 9.45 -7.71 16.09
N SER A 29 9.57 -8.93 15.60
CA SER A 29 10.85 -9.59 15.29
C SER A 29 10.61 -10.72 14.28
N GLY A 30 11.68 -11.29 13.77
CA GLY A 30 11.66 -12.39 12.79
C GLY A 30 12.00 -11.92 11.38
N ASN A 31 12.28 -12.87 10.49
CA ASN A 31 12.57 -12.64 9.08
C ASN A 31 11.56 -13.39 8.23
N TYR A 32 10.84 -12.70 7.37
CA TYR A 32 9.81 -13.25 6.53
C TYR A 32 10.02 -12.82 5.07
N ASP A 33 9.70 -13.67 4.11
CA ASP A 33 9.69 -13.27 2.70
C ASP A 33 8.48 -12.36 2.42
N ALA A 34 7.30 -12.78 2.84
CA ALA A 34 6.13 -11.92 2.80
C ALA A 34 5.23 -12.11 4.04
N VAL A 35 4.52 -11.03 4.40
CA VAL A 35 3.52 -11.02 5.48
C VAL A 35 2.17 -10.63 4.88
N TYR A 36 1.19 -11.51 5.03
CA TYR A 36 -0.19 -11.30 4.58
C TYR A 36 -1.14 -11.38 5.78
N GLY A 37 -1.92 -10.35 6.02
CA GLY A 37 -3.02 -10.42 6.97
C GLY A 37 -4.08 -11.39 6.47
N GLY A 38 -4.75 -11.04 5.38
CA GLY A 38 -5.66 -11.93 4.66
C GLY A 38 -5.02 -12.47 3.39
N TYR A 39 -5.41 -13.68 3.00
CA TYR A 39 -4.90 -14.30 1.79
C TYR A 39 -5.90 -15.30 1.19
N ASP A 40 -6.09 -15.21 -0.12
CA ASP A 40 -6.90 -16.15 -0.88
C ASP A 40 -6.27 -16.43 -2.26
N ASP A 41 -6.25 -17.72 -2.62
CA ASP A 41 -5.78 -18.20 -3.92
C ASP A 41 -6.84 -19.07 -4.64
N THR A 42 -8.10 -18.99 -4.22
CA THR A 42 -9.21 -19.75 -4.79
C THR A 42 -9.59 -19.17 -6.16
N GLU A 43 -9.54 -19.99 -7.20
CA GLU A 43 -9.85 -19.58 -8.56
C GLU A 43 -11.36 -19.55 -8.85
N VAL A 44 -12.09 -20.55 -8.35
CA VAL A 44 -13.54 -20.66 -8.59
C VAL A 44 -14.31 -20.07 -7.44
N SER A 45 -15.12 -19.04 -7.74
CA SER A 45 -15.89 -18.30 -6.74
C SER A 45 -15.03 -17.74 -5.60
N PRO A 46 -13.98 -16.96 -5.91
CA PRO A 46 -13.06 -16.46 -4.90
C PRO A 46 -13.78 -15.60 -3.86
N PRO A 47 -13.54 -15.81 -2.56
CA PRO A 47 -14.09 -14.95 -1.54
C PRO A 47 -13.50 -13.55 -1.60
N GLU A 48 -14.21 -12.57 -1.06
CA GLU A 48 -13.59 -11.28 -0.76
C GLU A 48 -12.60 -11.42 0.39
N VAL A 49 -11.45 -10.74 0.29
CA VAL A 49 -10.46 -10.69 1.36
C VAL A 49 -10.52 -9.32 2.04
N PHE A 50 -10.98 -9.29 3.29
CA PHE A 50 -11.33 -8.01 3.92
C PHE A 50 -11.15 -7.97 5.43
N LYS A 51 -11.04 -6.71 5.96
CA LYS A 51 -10.94 -6.41 7.39
C LYS A 51 -9.79 -7.14 8.09
N ASN A 52 -8.66 -7.21 7.43
CA ASN A 52 -7.43 -7.74 8.00
C ASN A 52 -6.50 -6.61 8.40
N ASN A 53 -5.80 -6.77 9.51
CA ASN A 53 -4.85 -5.81 10.03
C ASN A 53 -3.46 -6.42 10.13
N VAL A 54 -2.45 -5.70 9.67
CA VAL A 54 -1.04 -6.07 9.82
C VAL A 54 -0.29 -4.93 10.46
N THR A 55 0.41 -5.20 11.55
CA THR A 55 1.28 -4.23 12.24
C THR A 55 2.69 -4.79 12.31
N ILE A 56 3.64 -4.06 11.73
CA ILE A 56 5.07 -4.39 11.78
C ILE A 56 5.79 -3.34 12.63
N THR A 57 6.51 -3.83 13.64
CA THR A 57 7.28 -2.98 14.57
C THR A 57 8.64 -3.60 14.86
N GLY A 58 9.47 -2.89 15.60
CA GLY A 58 10.74 -3.41 16.15
C GLY A 58 11.73 -3.84 15.06
N THR A 59 12.19 -5.07 15.12
CA THR A 59 13.21 -5.62 14.22
C THR A 59 12.69 -6.66 13.24
N ALA A 60 11.37 -6.77 13.07
CA ALA A 60 10.81 -7.67 12.08
C ALA A 60 11.26 -7.24 10.67
N ALA A 61 11.89 -8.15 9.93
CA ALA A 61 12.34 -7.93 8.56
C ALA A 61 11.43 -8.65 7.58
N THR A 62 11.03 -7.96 6.51
CA THR A 62 10.20 -8.56 5.47
C THR A 62 10.41 -7.85 4.14
N ASN A 63 10.25 -8.59 3.04
CA ASN A 63 10.29 -8.03 1.70
C ASN A 63 8.94 -7.46 1.29
N ILE A 64 7.85 -8.16 1.59
CA ILE A 64 6.49 -7.76 1.22
C ILE A 64 5.60 -7.73 2.46
N VAL A 65 4.84 -6.65 2.62
CA VAL A 65 3.78 -6.56 3.64
C VAL A 65 2.49 -6.18 2.94
N CYS A 66 1.48 -7.03 3.02
CA CYS A 66 0.14 -6.74 2.54
C CYS A 66 -0.90 -6.96 3.64
N GLY A 67 -1.81 -6.01 3.81
CA GLY A 67 -2.98 -6.18 4.66
C GLY A 67 -3.83 -7.35 4.19
N ALA A 68 -3.97 -7.47 2.85
CA ALA A 68 -4.58 -8.63 2.21
C ALA A 68 -4.03 -8.84 0.79
N TYR A 69 -4.11 -10.07 0.32
CA TYR A 69 -3.86 -10.42 -1.07
C TYR A 69 -4.85 -11.49 -1.56
N SER A 70 -5.38 -11.30 -2.77
CA SER A 70 -6.16 -12.31 -3.48
C SER A 70 -5.69 -12.42 -4.92
N PHE A 71 -5.61 -13.64 -5.46
CA PHE A 71 -5.33 -13.78 -6.89
C PHE A 71 -6.53 -13.40 -7.75
N TYR A 72 -7.76 -13.66 -7.31
CA TYR A 72 -8.96 -13.55 -8.16
C TYR A 72 -10.07 -12.70 -7.56
N GLY A 73 -10.15 -12.60 -6.23
CA GLY A 73 -11.21 -11.88 -5.52
C GLY A 73 -10.88 -10.43 -5.20
N ASN A 74 -11.89 -9.68 -4.82
CA ASN A 74 -11.73 -8.31 -4.35
C ASN A 74 -11.00 -8.28 -2.99
N VAL A 75 -10.21 -7.23 -2.78
CA VAL A 75 -9.57 -6.96 -1.48
C VAL A 75 -10.02 -5.60 -0.97
N ARG A 76 -10.55 -5.54 0.26
CA ARG A 76 -11.11 -4.30 0.79
C ARG A 76 -10.97 -4.12 2.29
N GLU A 77 -10.94 -2.87 2.71
CA GLU A 77 -10.97 -2.48 4.13
C GLU A 77 -9.84 -3.12 4.96
N ASN A 78 -8.70 -3.40 4.36
CA ASN A 78 -7.53 -3.95 5.06
C ASN A 78 -6.59 -2.83 5.48
N THR A 79 -5.89 -3.03 6.59
CA THR A 79 -4.99 -2.01 7.15
C THR A 79 -3.59 -2.57 7.34
N VAL A 80 -2.58 -1.79 6.94
CA VAL A 80 -1.17 -2.04 7.26
C VAL A 80 -0.62 -0.86 8.06
N THR A 81 0.03 -1.15 9.17
CA THR A 81 0.78 -0.17 9.96
C THR A 81 2.23 -0.58 10.09
N ILE A 82 3.15 0.29 9.67
CA ILE A 82 4.58 0.15 9.90
C ILE A 82 5.01 1.21 10.90
N SER A 83 5.64 0.81 12.00
CA SER A 83 6.02 1.74 13.06
C SER A 83 7.42 1.44 13.60
N GLY A 84 8.35 2.38 13.41
CA GLY A 84 9.73 2.27 13.91
C GLY A 84 10.52 1.13 13.27
N ASN A 85 10.30 0.85 11.98
CA ASN A 85 10.93 -0.28 11.29
C ASN A 85 11.50 0.13 9.92
N THR A 86 12.46 -0.65 9.43
CA THR A 86 13.03 -0.51 8.08
C THR A 86 12.69 -1.74 7.25
N LEU A 87 11.94 -1.53 6.16
CA LEU A 87 11.50 -2.58 5.25
C LEU A 87 12.22 -2.48 3.90
N GLY A 88 12.53 -3.65 3.33
CA GLY A 88 13.29 -3.73 2.08
C GLY A 88 12.49 -3.39 0.83
N ASN A 89 11.24 -3.87 0.74
CA ASN A 89 10.46 -3.82 -0.50
C ASN A 89 9.05 -3.27 -0.31
N VAL A 90 8.04 -3.93 -0.84
CA VAL A 90 6.69 -3.40 -1.06
C VAL A 90 5.83 -3.46 0.19
N VAL A 91 5.11 -2.37 0.44
CA VAL A 91 4.00 -2.32 1.42
C VAL A 91 2.71 -2.01 0.68
N CYS A 92 1.69 -2.85 0.82
CA CYS A 92 0.37 -2.59 0.27
C CYS A 92 -0.76 -2.83 1.29
N GLY A 93 -1.76 -1.97 1.30
CA GLY A 93 -2.97 -2.16 2.11
C GLY A 93 -3.77 -3.37 1.62
N GLY A 94 -3.98 -3.48 0.32
CA GLY A 94 -4.57 -4.65 -0.33
C GLY A 94 -4.08 -4.82 -1.75
N GLY A 95 -3.81 -6.06 -2.16
CA GLY A 95 -3.37 -6.41 -3.50
C GLY A 95 -4.25 -7.48 -4.15
N THR A 96 -4.55 -7.34 -5.43
CA THR A 96 -5.29 -8.36 -6.18
C THR A 96 -4.76 -8.53 -7.61
N GLY A 97 -4.70 -9.78 -8.04
CA GLY A 97 -4.24 -10.16 -9.37
C GLY A 97 -5.28 -10.02 -10.48
N ALA A 98 -6.59 -9.99 -10.17
CA ALA A 98 -7.63 -10.00 -11.20
C ALA A 98 -8.89 -9.19 -10.88
N ALA A 99 -8.97 -8.53 -9.75
CA ALA A 99 -10.19 -7.87 -9.27
C ALA A 99 -9.92 -6.43 -8.77
N ASP A 100 -10.68 -5.95 -7.81
CA ASP A 100 -10.63 -4.58 -7.31
C ASP A 100 -9.98 -4.49 -5.92
N ALA A 101 -9.22 -3.41 -5.68
CA ALA A 101 -8.67 -3.06 -4.36
C ALA A 101 -9.40 -1.83 -3.82
N ILE A 102 -10.16 -1.98 -2.73
CA ILE A 102 -11.14 -0.98 -2.30
C ILE A 102 -10.94 -0.61 -0.83
N LYS A 103 -10.82 0.69 -0.53
CA LYS A 103 -10.78 1.24 0.84
C LYS A 103 -9.75 0.56 1.75
N ASN A 104 -8.59 0.22 1.21
CA ASN A 104 -7.49 -0.29 2.00
C ASN A 104 -6.63 0.87 2.53
N HIS A 105 -5.97 0.67 3.66
CA HIS A 105 -5.23 1.71 4.37
C HIS A 105 -3.79 1.30 4.64
N VAL A 106 -2.85 2.22 4.42
CA VAL A 106 -1.44 2.05 4.83
C VAL A 106 -1.01 3.24 5.67
N ILE A 107 -0.39 2.96 6.82
CA ILE A 107 0.14 3.96 7.75
C ILE A 107 1.61 3.65 8.00
N ILE A 108 2.50 4.54 7.59
CA ILE A 108 3.94 4.47 7.86
C ILE A 108 4.31 5.59 8.83
N LYS A 109 4.80 5.24 10.01
CA LYS A 109 5.04 6.21 11.08
C LYS A 109 6.27 5.89 11.93
N ALA A 110 6.60 6.80 12.86
CA ALA A 110 7.62 6.63 13.88
C ALA A 110 9.03 6.35 13.31
N ASN A 111 9.47 7.18 12.36
CA ASN A 111 10.76 7.10 11.68
C ASN A 111 10.98 5.79 10.89
N SER A 112 9.91 5.19 10.41
CA SER A 112 10.01 4.00 9.56
C SER A 112 10.60 4.34 8.19
N VAL A 113 11.28 3.36 7.59
CA VAL A 113 11.86 3.48 6.25
C VAL A 113 11.34 2.34 5.38
N VAL A 114 10.71 2.66 4.26
CA VAL A 114 10.31 1.70 3.23
C VAL A 114 11.13 1.99 1.97
N ASN A 115 12.10 1.13 1.67
CA ASN A 115 13.04 1.36 0.58
C ASN A 115 12.45 1.17 -0.83
N ALA A 116 11.17 0.85 -0.94
CA ALA A 116 10.49 0.65 -2.21
C ALA A 116 9.10 1.28 -2.22
N ASN A 117 8.14 0.63 -2.88
CA ASN A 117 6.81 1.18 -3.12
C ASN A 117 5.88 1.01 -1.93
N VAL A 118 5.12 2.05 -1.62
CA VAL A 118 3.99 2.02 -0.69
C VAL A 118 2.72 2.27 -1.49
N ALA A 119 1.73 1.40 -1.39
CA ALA A 119 0.45 1.55 -2.08
C ALA A 119 -0.74 1.28 -1.14
N GLY A 120 -1.74 2.12 -1.15
CA GLY A 120 -3.00 1.89 -0.43
C GLY A 120 -3.72 0.66 -0.98
N GLY A 121 -3.87 0.57 -2.31
CA GLY A 121 -4.41 -0.58 -3.01
C GLY A 121 -3.69 -0.82 -4.33
N VAL A 122 -3.50 -2.08 -4.70
CA VAL A 122 -2.94 -2.51 -5.98
C VAL A 122 -3.90 -3.48 -6.65
N ALA A 123 -4.33 -3.18 -7.87
CA ALA A 123 -5.33 -3.98 -8.57
C ALA A 123 -5.05 -4.03 -10.07
N VAL A 124 -5.38 -5.13 -10.71
CA VAL A 124 -5.37 -5.21 -12.18
C VAL A 124 -6.57 -4.48 -12.79
N LYS A 125 -7.70 -4.42 -12.08
CA LYS A 125 -8.87 -3.65 -12.52
C LYS A 125 -8.90 -2.28 -11.84
N ASN A 126 -9.63 -2.14 -10.76
CA ASN A 126 -9.89 -0.84 -10.15
C ASN A 126 -9.27 -0.72 -8.76
N SER A 127 -8.68 0.43 -8.48
CA SER A 127 -8.19 0.80 -7.16
C SER A 127 -9.01 2.00 -6.67
N GLU A 128 -9.85 1.81 -5.63
CA GLU A 128 -10.83 2.81 -5.23
C GLU A 128 -10.80 3.12 -3.74
N GLY A 129 -10.79 4.41 -3.38
CA GLY A 129 -10.93 4.90 -2.02
C GLY A 129 -9.82 4.47 -1.06
N ASN A 130 -8.67 4.01 -1.58
CA ASN A 130 -7.55 3.59 -0.75
C ASN A 130 -6.77 4.78 -0.21
N THR A 131 -6.11 4.60 0.92
CA THR A 131 -5.37 5.68 1.57
C THR A 131 -3.96 5.28 1.97
N VAL A 132 -3.02 6.23 1.87
CA VAL A 132 -1.67 6.11 2.41
C VAL A 132 -1.37 7.32 3.27
N MET A 133 -0.90 7.09 4.49
CA MET A 133 -0.40 8.12 5.39
C MET A 133 1.08 7.86 5.72
N ILE A 134 1.93 8.87 5.51
CA ILE A 134 3.35 8.82 5.87
C ILE A 134 3.63 9.94 6.86
N ILE A 135 4.00 9.56 8.09
CA ILE A 135 4.19 10.48 9.22
C ILE A 135 5.60 10.28 9.78
N LYS A 136 6.45 11.31 9.70
CA LYS A 136 7.84 11.25 10.20
C LYS A 136 8.57 10.00 9.72
N SER A 137 8.45 9.68 8.45
CA SER A 137 8.91 8.42 7.89
C SER A 137 9.31 8.58 6.42
N SER A 138 9.92 7.57 5.83
CA SER A 138 10.34 7.65 4.43
C SER A 138 9.88 6.47 3.58
N ALA A 139 9.72 6.75 2.27
CA ALA A 139 9.41 5.75 1.26
C ALA A 139 10.09 6.11 -0.08
N ALA A 140 10.16 5.16 -1.01
CA ALA A 140 10.66 5.47 -2.36
C ALA A 140 9.54 6.06 -3.22
N ASN A 141 8.55 5.26 -3.63
CA ASN A 141 7.37 5.76 -4.32
C ASN A 141 6.11 5.54 -3.47
N VAL A 142 5.14 6.43 -3.63
CA VAL A 142 3.87 6.36 -2.90
C VAL A 142 2.69 6.44 -3.86
N TYR A 143 1.78 5.48 -3.76
CA TYR A 143 0.54 5.41 -4.53
C TYR A 143 -0.65 5.34 -3.56
N GLY A 144 -1.56 6.27 -3.63
CA GLY A 144 -2.84 6.16 -2.93
C GLY A 144 -3.59 4.93 -3.43
N GLY A 145 -3.68 4.79 -4.77
CA GLY A 145 -4.15 3.60 -5.45
C GLY A 145 -3.39 3.36 -6.74
N ASN A 146 -3.14 2.10 -7.05
CA ASN A 146 -2.58 1.65 -8.32
C ASN A 146 -3.55 0.64 -8.94
N GLY A 147 -4.31 1.07 -9.94
CA GLY A 147 -5.27 0.26 -10.66
C GLY A 147 -4.89 0.16 -12.13
N GLY A 148 -5.00 -1.01 -12.75
CA GLY A 148 -4.74 -1.13 -14.18
C GLY A 148 -5.76 -0.31 -15.00
N THR A 149 -7.05 -0.53 -14.79
CA THR A 149 -8.11 0.15 -15.54
C THR A 149 -8.50 1.48 -14.92
N SER A 150 -8.72 1.54 -13.60
CA SER A 150 -9.16 2.77 -12.94
C SER A 150 -8.50 2.94 -11.57
N SER A 151 -8.17 4.20 -11.25
CA SER A 151 -7.73 4.61 -9.92
C SER A 151 -8.55 5.81 -9.48
N LYS A 152 -9.45 5.62 -8.49
CA LYS A 152 -10.48 6.62 -8.16
C LYS A 152 -10.61 6.90 -6.67
N GLY A 153 -10.70 8.18 -6.33
CA GLY A 153 -10.98 8.61 -4.96
C GLY A 153 -9.92 8.21 -3.94
N ASN A 154 -8.72 7.85 -4.37
CA ASN A 154 -7.64 7.46 -3.49
C ASN A 154 -6.94 8.69 -2.90
N SER A 155 -6.31 8.54 -1.74
CA SER A 155 -5.60 9.64 -1.11
C SER A 155 -4.23 9.28 -0.57
N VAL A 156 -3.32 10.26 -0.65
CA VAL A 156 -2.01 10.22 -0.01
C VAL A 156 -1.88 11.44 0.89
N GLU A 157 -1.46 11.22 2.14
CA GLU A 157 -1.09 12.28 3.07
C GLU A 157 0.35 12.06 3.55
N ILE A 158 1.18 13.10 3.44
CA ILE A 158 2.57 13.08 3.87
C ILE A 158 2.81 14.24 4.83
N SER A 159 3.21 13.91 6.06
CA SER A 159 3.52 14.88 7.11
C SER A 159 4.91 14.60 7.68
N GLU A 160 5.81 15.57 7.61
CA GLU A 160 7.21 15.45 8.03
C GLU A 160 7.90 14.20 7.39
N GLY A 161 7.46 13.82 6.19
CA GLY A 161 7.91 12.62 5.49
C GLY A 161 8.93 12.90 4.39
N THR A 162 9.77 11.92 4.06
CA THR A 162 10.71 12.00 2.94
C THR A 162 10.41 10.94 1.89
N ILE A 163 10.11 11.38 0.67
CA ILE A 163 9.88 10.51 -0.48
C ILE A 163 11.02 10.70 -1.47
N SER A 164 11.78 9.64 -1.73
CA SER A 164 12.95 9.72 -2.59
C SER A 164 12.64 9.77 -4.09
N ASN A 165 11.46 9.31 -4.49
CA ASN A 165 10.99 9.35 -5.87
C ASN A 165 9.65 10.10 -5.95
N SER A 166 8.61 9.51 -6.53
CA SER A 166 7.36 10.20 -6.86
C SER A 166 6.17 9.80 -5.99
N VAL A 167 5.16 10.69 -5.98
CA VAL A 167 3.89 10.49 -5.27
C VAL A 167 2.74 10.55 -6.27
N TYR A 168 1.84 9.58 -6.19
CA TYR A 168 0.62 9.50 -6.99
C TYR A 168 -0.60 9.35 -6.07
N GLY A 169 -1.56 10.24 -6.16
CA GLY A 169 -2.85 10.04 -5.52
C GLY A 169 -3.56 8.82 -6.11
N GLY A 170 -3.59 8.74 -7.44
CA GLY A 170 -4.03 7.57 -8.19
C GLY A 170 -3.18 7.34 -9.44
N TYR A 171 -2.92 6.09 -9.75
CA TYR A 171 -2.16 5.69 -10.93
C TYR A 171 -2.92 4.60 -11.69
N ALA A 172 -3.06 4.73 -13.01
CA ALA A 172 -3.69 3.75 -13.87
C ALA A 172 -2.96 3.68 -15.23
N ASP A 173 -2.48 2.50 -15.59
CA ASP A 173 -1.57 2.31 -16.72
C ASP A 173 -2.01 1.27 -17.77
N ASN A 174 -3.24 0.77 -17.68
CA ASN A 174 -3.71 -0.20 -18.68
C ASN A 174 -4.01 0.47 -20.02
N ASP A 175 -3.48 -0.10 -21.09
CA ASP A 175 -3.27 0.46 -22.43
C ASP A 175 -4.49 1.17 -22.98
N ASN A 176 -5.37 1.42 -23.19
CA ASN A 176 -6.33 2.18 -24.03
C ASN A 176 -7.65 2.56 -23.33
N ASN A 177 -7.75 2.36 -22.01
CA ASN A 177 -8.98 2.68 -21.31
C ASN A 177 -8.75 3.01 -19.82
N SER A 178 -7.61 3.63 -19.50
CA SER A 178 -7.28 3.91 -18.09
C SER A 178 -7.76 5.29 -17.63
N SER A 179 -8.25 5.36 -16.40
CA SER A 179 -8.64 6.62 -15.78
C SER A 179 -8.09 6.80 -14.37
N ALA A 180 -7.71 8.04 -14.02
CA ALA A 180 -7.37 8.43 -12.65
C ALA A 180 -8.24 9.63 -12.25
N GLU A 181 -9.19 9.43 -11.35
CA GLU A 181 -10.22 10.42 -11.06
C GLU A 181 -10.37 10.69 -9.56
N LYS A 182 -10.59 11.96 -9.20
CA LYS A 182 -10.91 12.40 -7.83
C LYS A 182 -9.91 11.95 -6.78
N ASN A 183 -8.66 11.72 -7.17
CA ASN A 183 -7.61 11.35 -6.24
C ASN A 183 -7.00 12.60 -5.59
N ASN A 184 -6.50 12.45 -4.38
CA ASN A 184 -5.96 13.56 -3.61
C ASN A 184 -4.56 13.27 -3.08
N VAL A 185 -3.67 14.24 -3.16
CA VAL A 185 -2.38 14.25 -2.49
C VAL A 185 -2.28 15.48 -1.61
N THR A 186 -1.96 15.29 -0.33
CA THR A 186 -1.70 16.36 0.63
C THR A 186 -0.28 16.25 1.16
N ILE A 187 0.51 17.29 0.95
CA ILE A 187 1.88 17.40 1.47
C ILE A 187 1.89 18.48 2.55
N SER A 188 2.25 18.12 3.76
CA SER A 188 2.33 19.06 4.89
C SER A 188 3.77 19.50 5.19
N ALA A 189 3.91 20.50 6.03
CA ALA A 189 5.20 21.08 6.45
C ALA A 189 6.21 20.01 6.88
N GLY A 190 7.48 20.26 6.64
CA GLY A 190 8.58 19.37 6.97
C GLY A 190 8.71 18.16 6.04
N SER A 191 7.84 18.06 5.03
CA SER A 191 7.91 16.95 4.05
C SER A 191 8.83 17.29 2.88
N LYS A 192 9.47 16.26 2.32
CA LYS A 192 10.33 16.35 1.14
C LYS A 192 9.96 15.28 0.13
N VAL A 193 9.72 15.70 -1.11
CA VAL A 193 9.52 14.78 -2.26
C VAL A 193 10.57 15.13 -3.30
N SER A 194 11.42 14.15 -3.69
CA SER A 194 12.50 14.40 -4.64
C SER A 194 12.09 14.29 -6.11
N GLY A 195 11.03 13.52 -6.37
CA GLY A 195 10.46 13.34 -7.71
C GLY A 195 9.20 14.16 -7.94
N SER A 196 8.33 13.66 -8.79
CA SER A 196 7.10 14.33 -9.19
C SER A 196 5.93 14.00 -8.26
N ILE A 197 4.98 14.95 -8.16
CA ILE A 197 3.75 14.77 -7.39
C ILE A 197 2.57 14.87 -8.35
N TYR A 198 1.76 13.82 -8.42
CA TYR A 198 0.57 13.75 -9.27
C TYR A 198 -0.66 13.50 -8.40
N GLY A 199 -1.69 14.32 -8.54
CA GLY A 199 -3.01 14.02 -7.99
C GLY A 199 -3.57 12.73 -8.59
N GLY A 200 -3.47 12.60 -9.93
CA GLY A 200 -3.79 11.38 -10.68
C GLY A 200 -2.94 11.29 -11.93
N CYS A 201 -2.62 10.08 -12.35
CA CYS A 201 -1.87 9.79 -13.56
C CYS A 201 -2.51 8.60 -14.29
N ALA A 202 -2.90 8.80 -15.54
CA ALA A 202 -3.48 7.77 -16.39
C ALA A 202 -3.14 8.03 -17.86
N ILE A 203 -3.25 7.00 -18.70
CA ILE A 203 -2.97 7.13 -20.14
C ILE A 203 -4.07 7.93 -20.85
N GLN A 204 -5.35 7.77 -20.47
CA GLN A 204 -6.45 8.47 -21.14
C GLN A 204 -7.01 9.65 -20.36
N ASN A 205 -7.51 9.42 -19.15
CA ASN A 205 -8.25 10.42 -18.42
C ASN A 205 -7.69 10.64 -17.00
N ALA A 206 -7.29 11.87 -16.68
CA ALA A 206 -6.88 12.26 -15.35
C ALA A 206 -7.72 13.47 -14.89
N ASN A 207 -8.91 13.24 -14.34
CA ASN A 207 -9.89 14.26 -14.05
C ASN A 207 -10.11 14.49 -12.55
N GLU A 208 -10.41 15.72 -12.17
CA GLU A 208 -10.80 16.12 -10.81
C GLU A 208 -9.78 15.72 -9.71
N ASN A 209 -8.53 15.49 -10.07
CA ASN A 209 -7.48 15.15 -9.13
C ASN A 209 -6.93 16.39 -8.45
N LYS A 210 -6.50 16.27 -7.20
CA LYS A 210 -6.04 17.39 -6.40
C LYS A 210 -4.66 17.14 -5.79
N VAL A 211 -3.82 18.16 -5.82
CA VAL A 211 -2.60 18.24 -5.01
C VAL A 211 -2.71 19.48 -4.12
N SER A 212 -2.49 19.29 -2.83
CA SER A 212 -2.56 20.37 -1.83
C SER A 212 -1.27 20.41 -1.01
N PHE A 213 -0.82 21.62 -0.74
CA PHE A 213 0.31 21.87 0.15
C PHE A 213 -0.20 22.66 1.37
N SER A 214 0.12 22.21 2.57
CA SER A 214 -0.28 22.88 3.82
C SER A 214 0.94 23.20 4.67
N ASN A 215 1.08 24.44 5.10
CA ASN A 215 2.17 24.94 5.95
C ASN A 215 3.57 24.60 5.39
N VAL A 216 3.72 24.51 4.08
CA VAL A 216 5.04 24.41 3.43
C VAL A 216 5.59 25.83 3.38
N ALA A 217 6.79 26.06 3.95
CA ALA A 217 7.47 27.35 3.80
C ALA A 217 7.80 27.57 2.30
N GLU A 218 7.60 28.80 1.84
CA GLU A 218 8.01 29.24 0.50
C GLU A 218 9.53 29.17 0.33
#